data_b5c64e1e86393ac322ae9197d27a7080
#
_entry.id   b5c64e1e86393ac322ae9197d27a7080
#
_cell.length_a   1.000
_cell.length_b   1.000
_cell.length_c   1.000
_cell.angle_alpha   90.00
_cell.angle_beta   90.00
_cell.angle_gamma   90.00
#
_symmetry.space_group_name_H-M   'P 1'
#
loop_
_entity.id
_entity.type
_entity.pdbx_description
1 polymer ?
#
loop_
_entity_poly.entity_id
_entity_poly.type
_entity_poly.pdbx_seq_one_letter_code
_entity_poly.pdbx_strand_id
1 'polypeptide(L)'
;MEKVNLADEAAQLTEFWSQRVVASGNGNLFKVAKGIGSTNWHTHEDQEEVFLVIEGQLTIQLRDRSVELGPGDLFVIPRGTEHCPVADEEARFLLVGPEVTSNAAGGKPDWSYTGAP
;
A
#
# COMPACT_ATOMS: atom_id res chain seq x y z
N MET A 1 -21.17 -8.84 -10.91
CA MET A 1 -19.72 -9.09 -11.13
C MET A 1 -19.18 -8.08 -12.14
N GLU A 2 -18.74 -6.97 -11.62
CA GLU A 2 -18.20 -5.90 -12.45
C GLU A 2 -16.67 -6.01 -12.52
N LYS A 3 -16.12 -5.73 -13.70
CA LYS A 3 -14.67 -5.61 -13.78
C LYS A 3 -14.20 -4.33 -13.09
N VAL A 4 -13.00 -4.35 -12.55
CA VAL A 4 -12.37 -3.22 -11.88
C VAL A 4 -11.12 -2.84 -12.66
N ASN A 5 -11.00 -1.56 -13.01
CA ASN A 5 -9.77 -1.03 -13.58
C ASN A 5 -8.98 -0.36 -12.45
N LEU A 6 -7.80 -0.89 -12.15
CA LEU A 6 -7.04 -0.43 -11.00
C LEU A 6 -6.55 1.00 -11.15
N ALA A 7 -6.16 1.42 -12.35
CA ALA A 7 -5.71 2.79 -12.59
C ALA A 7 -6.85 3.79 -12.37
N ASP A 8 -8.06 3.46 -12.86
CA ASP A 8 -9.23 4.31 -12.67
C ASP A 8 -9.63 4.42 -11.20
N GLU A 9 -9.59 3.31 -10.48
CA GLU A 9 -9.90 3.32 -9.04
C GLU A 9 -8.86 4.11 -8.24
N ALA A 10 -7.59 3.93 -8.54
CA ALA A 10 -6.53 4.67 -7.85
C ALA A 10 -6.61 6.17 -8.13
N ALA A 11 -7.03 6.57 -9.33
CA ALA A 11 -7.17 7.97 -9.70
C ALA A 11 -8.26 8.71 -8.90
N GLN A 12 -9.19 7.98 -8.29
CA GLN A 12 -10.26 8.55 -7.48
C GLN A 12 -9.89 8.73 -6.02
N LEU A 13 -8.73 8.25 -5.59
CA LEU A 13 -8.30 8.34 -4.19
C LEU A 13 -8.03 9.77 -3.79
N THR A 14 -8.49 10.15 -2.60
CA THR A 14 -8.33 11.50 -2.07
C THR A 14 -7.39 11.58 -0.87
N GLU A 15 -7.07 10.44 -0.27
CA GLU A 15 -6.18 10.38 0.90
C GLU A 15 -4.95 9.54 0.60
N PHE A 16 -3.80 9.99 1.06
CA PHE A 16 -2.55 9.22 0.94
C PHE A 16 -2.49 8.13 2.01
N TRP A 17 -1.91 6.97 1.64
CA TRP A 17 -1.69 5.83 2.52
C TRP A 17 -2.96 5.23 3.09
N SER A 18 -4.10 5.51 2.49
CA SER A 18 -5.40 4.98 2.88
C SER A 18 -5.86 3.95 1.86
N GLN A 19 -6.16 2.75 2.33
CA GLN A 19 -6.52 1.63 1.47
C GLN A 19 -8.02 1.63 1.18
N ARG A 20 -8.36 1.49 -0.10
CA ARG A 20 -9.74 1.37 -0.54
C ARG A 20 -9.96 0.00 -1.14
N VAL A 21 -10.91 -0.75 -0.60
CA VAL A 21 -11.27 -2.08 -1.13
C VAL A 21 -12.02 -1.90 -2.44
N VAL A 22 -11.54 -2.55 -3.51
CA VAL A 22 -12.15 -2.47 -4.84
C VAL A 22 -12.66 -3.81 -5.32
N ALA A 23 -12.24 -4.90 -4.72
CA ALA A 23 -12.68 -6.25 -5.08
C ALA A 23 -12.33 -7.22 -3.97
N SER A 24 -12.87 -8.43 -4.05
CA SER A 24 -12.51 -9.53 -3.17
C SER A 24 -12.60 -10.85 -3.92
N GLY A 25 -11.78 -11.82 -3.51
CA GLY A 25 -11.78 -13.14 -4.11
C GLY A 25 -10.84 -14.07 -3.35
N ASN A 26 -11.20 -15.34 -3.24
CA ASN A 26 -10.41 -16.36 -2.55
C ASN A 26 -10.03 -15.98 -1.11
N GLY A 27 -10.92 -15.27 -0.40
CA GLY A 27 -10.65 -14.85 0.97
C GLY A 27 -9.73 -13.62 1.08
N ASN A 28 -9.36 -12.99 -0.03
CA ASN A 28 -8.52 -11.80 -0.03
C ASN A 28 -9.30 -10.57 -0.45
N LEU A 29 -8.92 -9.44 0.13
CA LEU A 29 -9.35 -8.13 -0.32
C LEU A 29 -8.32 -7.58 -1.30
N PHE A 30 -8.79 -6.95 -2.36
CA PHE A 30 -7.96 -6.23 -3.32
C PHE A 30 -8.16 -4.75 -3.05
N LYS A 31 -7.09 -4.06 -2.67
CA LYS A 31 -7.14 -2.69 -2.18
C LYS A 31 -6.20 -1.81 -2.99
N VAL A 32 -6.66 -0.61 -3.32
CA VAL A 32 -5.77 0.38 -3.95
C VAL A 32 -5.45 1.48 -2.96
N ALA A 33 -4.27 2.03 -3.09
CA ALA A 33 -3.80 3.14 -2.29
C ALA A 33 -2.87 4.01 -3.12
N LYS A 34 -2.70 5.26 -2.69
CA LYS A 34 -1.66 6.13 -3.22
C LYS A 34 -0.79 6.60 -2.07
N GLY A 35 0.47 6.83 -2.34
CA GLY A 35 1.42 7.27 -1.34
C GLY A 35 2.30 8.38 -1.84
N ILE A 36 2.70 9.26 -0.94
CA ILE A 36 3.75 10.25 -1.15
C ILE A 36 4.39 10.49 0.22
N GLY A 37 5.69 10.81 0.23
CA GLY A 37 6.42 10.94 1.48
C GLY A 37 6.63 9.60 2.15
N SER A 38 6.72 9.60 3.47
CA SER A 38 7.04 8.40 4.25
C SER A 38 5.88 8.01 5.16
N THR A 39 5.64 6.70 5.27
CA THR A 39 4.79 6.15 6.34
C THR A 39 5.60 6.08 7.62
N ASN A 40 5.02 5.48 8.65
CA ASN A 40 5.72 5.14 9.88
C ASN A 40 6.26 3.72 9.77
N TRP A 41 7.34 3.42 10.47
CA TRP A 41 7.81 2.05 10.62
C TRP A 41 6.77 1.24 11.37
N HIS A 42 6.38 0.10 10.82
CA HIS A 42 5.33 -0.74 11.39
C HIS A 42 5.48 -2.18 10.96
N THR A 43 4.72 -3.07 11.61
CA THR A 43 4.65 -4.48 11.26
C THR A 43 3.20 -4.96 11.27
N HIS A 44 2.95 -6.07 10.57
CA HIS A 44 1.69 -6.79 10.62
C HIS A 44 1.99 -8.23 11.00
N GLU A 45 1.55 -8.61 12.19
CA GLU A 45 1.86 -9.94 12.76
C GLU A 45 0.94 -11.03 12.22
N ASP A 46 -0.26 -10.65 11.77
CA ASP A 46 -1.31 -11.59 11.44
C ASP A 46 -1.37 -11.96 9.96
N GLN A 47 -0.68 -11.23 9.11
CA GLN A 47 -0.77 -11.46 7.67
C GLN A 47 0.48 -10.99 6.94
N GLU A 48 0.70 -11.56 5.77
CA GLU A 48 1.66 -11.05 4.82
C GLU A 48 1.05 -9.85 4.10
N GLU A 49 1.88 -8.93 3.64
CA GLU A 49 1.42 -7.77 2.89
C GLU A 49 1.97 -7.84 1.47
N VAL A 50 1.06 -7.91 0.49
CA VAL A 50 1.41 -8.04 -0.92
C VAL A 50 1.25 -6.68 -1.59
N PHE A 51 2.33 -6.19 -2.20
CA PHE A 51 2.33 -4.93 -2.96
C PHE A 51 2.51 -5.20 -4.45
N LEU A 52 1.74 -4.50 -5.26
CA LEU A 52 1.94 -4.44 -6.71
C LEU A 52 1.84 -2.98 -7.12
N VAL A 53 2.90 -2.41 -7.66
CA VAL A 53 2.89 -1.01 -8.07
C VAL A 53 2.18 -0.87 -9.42
N ILE A 54 1.27 0.10 -9.51
CA ILE A 54 0.50 0.44 -10.72
C ILE A 54 1.16 1.60 -11.45
N GLU A 55 1.46 2.69 -10.74
CA GLU A 55 2.09 3.89 -11.28
C GLU A 55 3.10 4.45 -10.28
N GLY A 56 4.13 5.08 -10.79
CA GLY A 56 5.15 5.70 -9.96
C GLY A 56 6.15 4.70 -9.42
N GLN A 57 6.85 5.08 -8.37
CA GLN A 57 7.86 4.25 -7.73
C GLN A 57 7.65 4.25 -6.22
N LEU A 58 7.59 3.06 -5.65
CA LEU A 58 7.42 2.86 -4.22
C LEU A 58 8.65 2.15 -3.68
N THR A 59 9.26 2.71 -2.64
CA THR A 59 10.38 2.06 -1.96
C THR A 59 9.88 1.46 -0.66
N ILE A 60 10.10 0.17 -0.48
CA ILE A 60 9.81 -0.51 0.78
C ILE A 60 11.12 -0.57 1.56
N GLN A 61 11.22 0.24 2.60
CA GLN A 61 12.39 0.20 3.49
C GLN A 61 12.21 -0.95 4.47
N LEU A 62 13.20 -1.82 4.52
CA LEU A 62 13.35 -2.88 5.52
C LEU A 62 14.53 -2.51 6.42
N ARG A 63 14.69 -3.15 7.57
CA ARG A 63 15.78 -2.81 8.48
C ARG A 63 17.17 -3.10 7.89
N ASP A 64 17.27 -4.12 7.03
CA ASP A 64 18.54 -4.55 6.43
C ASP A 64 18.74 -4.04 5.00
N ARG A 65 17.70 -3.54 4.34
CA ARG A 65 17.78 -3.08 2.94
C ARG A 65 16.55 -2.31 2.54
N SER A 66 16.60 -1.69 1.37
CA SER A 66 15.42 -1.09 0.72
C SER A 66 15.15 -1.79 -0.59
N VAL A 67 13.87 -1.95 -0.91
CA VAL A 67 13.42 -2.58 -2.16
C VAL A 67 12.64 -1.55 -2.96
N GLU A 68 13.11 -1.25 -4.17
CA GLU A 68 12.46 -0.29 -5.06
C GLU A 68 11.50 -1.02 -5.99
N LEU A 69 10.24 -0.57 -6.03
CA LEU A 69 9.19 -1.14 -6.85
C LEU A 69 8.71 -0.12 -7.87
N GLY A 70 8.80 -0.46 -9.16
CA GLY A 70 8.21 0.31 -10.23
C GLY A 70 6.95 -0.36 -10.76
N PRO A 71 6.29 0.23 -11.78
CA PRO A 71 5.04 -0.32 -12.32
C PRO A 71 5.18 -1.77 -12.75
N GLY A 72 4.27 -2.62 -12.25
CA GLY A 72 4.27 -4.05 -12.51
C GLY A 72 5.12 -4.87 -11.56
N ASP A 73 5.89 -4.25 -10.66
CA ASP A 73 6.68 -4.99 -9.68
C ASP A 73 5.81 -5.45 -8.52
N LEU A 74 6.05 -6.68 -8.11
CA LEU A 74 5.34 -7.34 -7.01
C LEU A 74 6.33 -7.63 -5.87
N PHE A 75 5.92 -7.35 -4.64
CA PHE A 75 6.73 -7.66 -3.48
C PHE A 75 5.84 -8.12 -2.33
N VAL A 76 6.24 -9.21 -1.68
CA VAL A 76 5.53 -9.77 -0.53
C VAL A 76 6.36 -9.52 0.72
N ILE A 77 5.78 -8.82 1.68
CA ILE A 77 6.40 -8.59 2.99
C ILE A 77 5.91 -9.70 3.92
N PRO A 78 6.80 -10.54 4.44
CA PRO A 78 6.41 -11.59 5.40
C PRO A 78 5.83 -10.99 6.68
N ARG A 79 4.96 -11.76 7.35
CA ARG A 79 4.44 -11.33 8.66
C ARG A 79 5.57 -11.04 9.62
N GLY A 80 5.34 -10.05 10.50
CA GLY A 80 6.31 -9.68 11.54
C GLY A 80 7.53 -8.94 11.04
N THR A 81 7.59 -8.61 9.75
CA THR A 81 8.71 -7.87 9.19
C THR A 81 8.47 -6.37 9.31
N GLU A 82 9.34 -5.68 10.02
CA GLU A 82 9.26 -4.23 10.11
C GLU A 82 9.55 -3.60 8.76
N HIS A 83 8.71 -2.65 8.38
CA HIS A 83 8.86 -1.98 7.09
C HIS A 83 8.32 -0.56 7.15
N CYS A 84 8.77 0.27 6.21
CA CYS A 84 8.34 1.66 6.08
C CYS A 84 8.31 2.04 4.60
N PRO A 85 7.15 1.99 3.96
CA PRO A 85 7.01 2.43 2.57
C PRO A 85 7.25 3.93 2.43
N VAL A 86 7.93 4.29 1.35
CA VAL A 86 8.29 5.68 1.02
C VAL A 86 8.09 5.92 -0.47
N ALA A 87 7.59 7.08 -0.83
CA ALA A 87 7.48 7.49 -2.23
C ALA A 87 7.91 8.96 -2.35
N ASP A 88 8.91 9.24 -3.18
CA ASP A 88 9.39 10.61 -3.40
C ASP A 88 8.35 11.44 -4.15
N GLU A 89 7.67 10.81 -5.10
CA GLU A 89 6.54 11.39 -5.81
C GLU A 89 5.35 10.45 -5.65
N GLU A 90 4.16 10.90 -5.99
CA GLU A 90 2.97 10.07 -5.82
C GLU A 90 3.11 8.74 -6.53
N ALA A 91 2.96 7.66 -5.77
CA ALA A 91 2.90 6.30 -6.27
C ALA A 91 1.50 5.72 -6.02
N ARG A 92 1.04 4.88 -6.93
CA ARG A 92 -0.26 4.19 -6.83
C ARG A 92 -0.03 2.70 -6.90
N PHE A 93 -0.65 1.97 -6.00
CA PHE A 93 -0.33 0.55 -5.84
C PHE A 93 -1.54 -0.24 -5.34
N LEU A 94 -1.48 -1.55 -5.60
CA LEU A 94 -2.45 -2.53 -5.14
C LEU A 94 -1.86 -3.26 -3.93
N LEU A 95 -2.70 -3.51 -2.95
CA LEU A 95 -2.38 -4.41 -1.85
C LEU A 95 -3.39 -5.56 -1.83
N VAL A 96 -2.91 -6.76 -1.55
CA VAL A 96 -3.76 -7.95 -1.49
C VAL A 96 -3.56 -8.61 -0.14
N GLY A 97 -4.65 -8.91 0.56
CA GLY A 97 -4.60 -9.58 1.83
C GLY A 97 -6.00 -9.70 2.44
N PRO A 98 -6.12 -10.44 3.56
CA PRO A 98 -7.44 -10.70 4.14
C PRO A 98 -8.09 -9.50 4.81
N GLU A 99 -7.33 -8.47 5.15
CA GLU A 99 -7.83 -7.31 5.89
C GLU A 99 -7.26 -5.99 5.39
N VAL A 100 -7.95 -4.90 5.69
CA VAL A 100 -7.41 -3.55 5.49
C VAL A 100 -6.36 -3.28 6.57
N THR A 101 -5.18 -2.82 6.16
CA THR A 101 -4.04 -2.64 7.05
C THR A 101 -3.63 -1.18 7.25
N SER A 102 -4.27 -0.22 6.60
CA SER A 102 -3.84 1.19 6.63
C SER A 102 -3.78 1.77 8.04
N ASN A 103 -4.69 1.38 8.93
CA ASN A 103 -4.69 1.89 10.30
C ASN A 103 -4.06 0.92 11.30
N ALA A 104 -3.69 -0.27 10.85
CA ALA A 104 -3.11 -1.29 11.73
C ALA A 104 -1.66 -0.94 12.03
N ALA A 105 -1.23 -1.16 13.27
CA ALA A 105 0.15 -0.93 13.72
C ALA A 105 0.68 0.48 13.46
N GLY A 106 -0.21 1.47 13.24
CA GLY A 106 0.20 2.87 13.12
C GLY A 106 0.92 3.22 11.82
N GLY A 107 0.77 2.42 10.76
CA GLY A 107 1.44 2.65 9.49
C GLY A 107 0.98 3.92 8.78
N LYS A 108 -0.29 4.28 8.91
CA LYS A 108 -0.86 5.45 8.26
C LYS A 108 -0.48 6.73 9.02
N PRO A 109 0.22 7.69 8.39
CA PRO A 109 0.58 8.93 9.09
C PRO A 109 -0.64 9.86 9.24
N ASP A 110 -0.62 10.70 10.27
CA ASP A 110 -1.73 11.59 10.60
C ASP A 110 -2.11 12.54 9.47
N TRP A 111 -1.11 13.09 8.77
CA TRP A 111 -1.35 14.03 7.68
C TRP A 111 -2.12 13.42 6.50
N SER A 112 -2.18 12.10 6.40
CA SER A 112 -2.88 11.43 5.29
C SER A 112 -4.38 11.75 5.26
N TYR A 113 -4.95 12.08 6.41
CA TYR A 113 -6.37 12.45 6.49
C TYR A 113 -6.65 13.83 5.90
N THR A 114 -5.64 14.68 5.79
CA THR A 114 -5.78 16.01 5.19
C THR A 114 -5.39 16.00 3.71
N GLY A 115 -4.79 14.91 3.23
CA GLY A 115 -4.32 14.79 1.85
C GLY A 115 -3.03 15.56 1.58
N ALA A 116 -2.34 16.03 2.61
CA ALA A 116 -1.09 16.80 2.47
C ALA A 116 0.05 16.09 3.20
N PRO A 117 1.21 15.93 2.53
CA PRO A 117 2.39 15.40 3.21
C PRO A 117 3.02 16.44 4.15
#